data_b7ae561d1e5969377a6e99ab9ebe8630
#
_entry.id   b7ae561d1e5969377a6e99ab9ebe8630
#
_cell.length_a   1.000
_cell.length_b   1.000
_cell.length_c   1.000
_cell.angle_alpha   90.00
_cell.angle_beta   90.00
_cell.angle_gamma   90.00
#
_symmetry.space_group_name_H-M   'P 1'
#
loop_
_entity.id
_entity.type
_entity.pdbx_description
1 polymer ?
#
loop_
_entity_poly.entity_id
_entity_poly.type
_entity_poly.pdbx_seq_one_letter_code
_entity_poly.pdbx_strand_id
1 'polypeptide(L)'
;MVIVDSIRCCYCGGCVSVCPTDALTLKETHLVVNENCTDCENCVFACPIGALRLESRTEAARGKTINRRYDVVVVGAGPGGATAAHVTAQAGLSTLLLEKRQEIGSPVRCAEGVGHDPLVQFIEPDPKWIAAEISQLEITTRTNGTTQTMRAGGGHGYILERRVFDRVLAERAAKAGAEVRVKTSVTDVMMENRHVRGVKIQRGDFFGGASEMEIEAQIVIAADGIEAQVGRWAGLDTQLPLNDTMACAQYFLAGIDLDPSCTYYTISDEFAPGGYVWVFPKGERKANVGLGVQADLPRRANVIELLTRFIESQPNLARGYPVTLVVGNVPVALPPGRIVGDGIMLIGDAARQVDPLTGGGIINAMTAGRIAAQVACDAIATRDVSANFLNRYADEWRKTRGGKMERNYRLREKFPPPRRADERFVHAFMLAAK
;
A
#
# COMPACT_ATOMS: atom_id res chain seq x y z
N MET A 1 -11.06 -15.51 31.21
CA MET A 1 -10.30 -15.92 29.98
C MET A 1 -9.27 -14.87 29.66
N VAL A 2 -8.19 -15.21 28.97
CA VAL A 2 -7.19 -14.24 28.51
C VAL A 2 -7.72 -13.49 27.30
N ILE A 3 -7.59 -12.16 27.32
CA ILE A 3 -7.90 -11.27 26.20
C ILE A 3 -6.60 -10.87 25.51
N VAL A 4 -6.63 -10.84 24.17
CA VAL A 4 -5.49 -10.46 23.33
C VAL A 4 -5.73 -9.07 22.76
N ASP A 5 -4.85 -8.12 23.05
CA ASP A 5 -4.78 -6.86 22.35
C ASP A 5 -4.07 -7.06 20.99
N SER A 6 -4.85 -7.16 19.92
CA SER A 6 -4.34 -7.43 18.58
C SER A 6 -3.50 -6.28 18.01
N ILE A 7 -3.67 -5.05 18.52
CA ILE A 7 -2.90 -3.89 18.10
C ILE A 7 -1.49 -3.93 18.69
N ARG A 8 -1.37 -4.35 19.96
CA ARG A 8 -0.08 -4.56 20.59
C ARG A 8 0.61 -5.82 20.10
N CYS A 9 -0.13 -6.90 19.90
CA CYS A 9 0.42 -8.20 19.57
C CYS A 9 1.34 -8.12 18.33
N CYS A 10 2.60 -8.56 18.50
CA CYS A 10 3.59 -8.69 17.42
C CYS A 10 3.70 -10.12 16.90
N TYR A 11 2.80 -11.00 17.31
CA TYR A 11 2.70 -12.39 16.84
C TYR A 11 4.01 -13.20 17.04
N CYS A 12 4.75 -12.93 18.13
CA CYS A 12 6.04 -13.57 18.41
C CYS A 12 5.94 -15.03 18.88
N GLY A 13 4.75 -15.50 19.26
CA GLY A 13 4.50 -16.88 19.69
C GLY A 13 4.91 -17.21 21.12
N GLY A 14 5.58 -16.32 21.86
CA GLY A 14 6.07 -16.60 23.21
C GLY A 14 4.99 -17.03 24.22
N CYS A 15 3.77 -16.53 24.05
CA CYS A 15 2.62 -16.93 24.88
C CYS A 15 2.15 -18.37 24.62
N VAL A 16 2.28 -18.86 23.38
CA VAL A 16 1.90 -20.22 23.01
C VAL A 16 2.82 -21.23 23.68
N SER A 17 4.13 -20.97 23.68
CA SER A 17 5.14 -21.88 24.22
C SER A 17 5.07 -22.09 25.73
N VAL A 18 4.42 -21.17 26.47
CA VAL A 18 4.29 -21.26 27.95
C VAL A 18 2.89 -21.66 28.42
N CYS A 19 1.98 -21.93 27.49
CA CYS A 19 0.60 -22.31 27.83
C CYS A 19 0.54 -23.77 28.24
N PRO A 20 0.18 -24.12 29.51
CA PRO A 20 0.21 -25.49 30.01
C PRO A 20 -0.95 -26.36 29.47
N THR A 21 -1.97 -25.73 28.89
CA THR A 21 -3.20 -26.38 28.41
C THR A 21 -3.40 -26.26 26.91
N ASP A 22 -2.39 -25.78 26.16
CA ASP A 22 -2.48 -25.54 24.73
C ASP A 22 -3.69 -24.66 24.32
N ALA A 23 -4.08 -23.73 25.20
CA ALA A 23 -5.23 -22.86 24.98
C ALA A 23 -4.95 -21.75 23.97
N LEU A 24 -3.70 -21.56 23.57
CA LEU A 24 -3.29 -20.47 22.66
C LEU A 24 -2.78 -21.04 21.34
N THR A 25 -3.33 -20.55 20.24
CA THR A 25 -2.88 -20.89 18.89
C THR A 25 -2.52 -19.64 18.12
N LEU A 26 -1.26 -19.54 17.69
CA LEU A 26 -0.81 -18.48 16.81
C LEU A 26 -1.20 -18.81 15.37
N LYS A 27 -2.04 -17.98 14.77
CA LYS A 27 -2.31 -17.94 13.34
C LYS A 27 -1.42 -16.88 12.70
N GLU A 28 -1.37 -16.85 11.37
CA GLU A 28 -0.53 -15.91 10.63
C GLU A 28 -0.70 -14.44 11.05
N THR A 29 -1.92 -14.01 11.31
CA THR A 29 -2.28 -12.60 11.55
C THR A 29 -2.95 -12.35 12.90
N HIS A 30 -3.17 -13.39 13.71
CA HIS A 30 -3.83 -13.24 15.00
C HIS A 30 -3.55 -14.42 15.94
N LEU A 31 -3.69 -14.16 17.23
CA LEU A 31 -3.61 -15.16 18.28
C LEU A 31 -5.03 -15.55 18.70
N VAL A 32 -5.31 -16.84 18.73
CA VAL A 32 -6.60 -17.38 19.17
C VAL A 32 -6.44 -17.98 20.56
N VAL A 33 -7.41 -17.67 21.44
CA VAL A 33 -7.54 -18.29 22.76
C VAL A 33 -8.77 -19.19 22.73
N ASN A 34 -8.63 -20.46 23.12
CA ASN A 34 -9.74 -21.40 23.17
C ASN A 34 -10.22 -21.65 24.62
N GLU A 35 -11.24 -22.46 24.78
CA GLU A 35 -11.91 -22.81 26.05
C GLU A 35 -11.04 -23.54 27.07
N ASN A 36 -9.91 -24.09 26.66
CA ASN A 36 -8.97 -24.77 27.58
C ASN A 36 -8.16 -23.78 28.45
N CYS A 37 -8.39 -22.49 28.31
CA CYS A 37 -7.73 -21.46 29.10
C CYS A 37 -8.09 -21.56 30.59
N THR A 38 -7.11 -21.78 31.42
CA THR A 38 -7.25 -21.95 32.89
C THR A 38 -6.93 -20.67 33.66
N ASP A 39 -6.76 -19.54 32.95
CA ASP A 39 -6.44 -18.24 33.55
C ASP A 39 -5.15 -18.22 34.41
N CYS A 40 -4.20 -19.10 34.10
CA CYS A 40 -2.94 -19.25 34.84
C CYS A 40 -1.94 -18.09 34.70
N GLU A 41 -2.22 -17.14 33.87
CA GLU A 41 -1.43 -15.94 33.57
C GLU A 41 -0.02 -16.15 32.98
N ASN A 42 0.44 -17.38 32.75
CA ASN A 42 1.79 -17.62 32.20
C ASN A 42 2.03 -16.86 30.90
N CYS A 43 1.04 -16.82 30.00
CA CYS A 43 1.11 -16.09 28.75
C CYS A 43 1.13 -14.57 28.95
N VAL A 44 0.50 -14.06 30.01
CA VAL A 44 0.52 -12.62 30.36
C VAL A 44 1.92 -12.24 30.78
N PHE A 45 2.55 -13.02 31.67
CA PHE A 45 3.93 -12.77 32.12
C PHE A 45 4.98 -12.98 31.02
N ALA A 46 4.74 -13.95 30.12
CA ALA A 46 5.67 -14.22 29.03
C ALA A 46 5.59 -13.20 27.89
N CYS A 47 4.54 -12.40 27.84
CA CYS A 47 4.36 -11.44 26.73
C CYS A 47 5.31 -10.24 26.89
N PRO A 48 6.30 -10.08 25.98
CA PRO A 48 7.31 -9.02 26.14
C PRO A 48 6.77 -7.61 25.97
N ILE A 49 5.55 -7.48 25.42
CA ILE A 49 4.90 -6.19 25.12
C ILE A 49 3.56 -6.00 25.84
N GLY A 50 3.22 -6.90 26.77
CA GLY A 50 1.97 -6.80 27.53
C GLY A 50 0.71 -6.82 26.68
N ALA A 51 0.69 -7.59 25.58
CA ALA A 51 -0.47 -7.73 24.69
C ALA A 51 -1.56 -8.67 25.22
N LEU A 52 -1.33 -9.35 26.34
CA LEU A 52 -2.28 -10.28 26.96
C LEU A 52 -2.66 -9.82 28.36
N ARG A 53 -3.94 -9.99 28.72
CA ARG A 53 -4.47 -9.68 30.06
C ARG A 53 -5.61 -10.61 30.40
N LEU A 54 -5.93 -10.76 31.69
CA LEU A 54 -7.16 -11.42 32.11
C LEU A 54 -8.36 -10.49 31.94
N GLU A 55 -9.49 -11.06 31.56
CA GLU A 55 -10.75 -10.35 31.41
C GLU A 55 -11.22 -9.66 32.70
N SER A 56 -10.92 -10.26 33.85
CA SER A 56 -11.27 -9.74 35.17
C SER A 56 -10.42 -8.55 35.64
N ARG A 57 -9.31 -8.24 34.97
CA ARG A 57 -8.45 -7.10 35.29
C ARG A 57 -8.83 -5.90 34.41
N THR A 58 -9.67 -5.01 34.94
CA THR A 58 -9.89 -3.67 34.38
C THR A 58 -8.58 -2.88 34.40
N GLU A 59 -8.26 -2.26 33.28
CA GLU A 59 -7.04 -1.45 33.16
C GLU A 59 -7.00 -0.30 34.17
N ALA A 60 -6.16 -0.41 35.17
CA ALA A 60 -5.77 0.69 36.04
C ALA A 60 -4.43 1.30 35.53
N ALA A 61 -4.38 1.70 34.27
CA ALA A 61 -3.26 2.46 33.76
C ALA A 61 -3.73 3.50 32.73
N ARG A 62 -4.31 4.58 33.22
CA ARG A 62 -4.36 5.83 32.47
C ARG A 62 -2.93 6.36 32.37
N GLY A 63 -2.21 5.94 31.33
CA GLY A 63 -1.00 6.62 30.89
C GLY A 63 -1.36 8.10 30.67
N LYS A 64 -0.51 9.03 31.16
CA LYS A 64 -0.68 10.46 30.90
C LYS A 64 -0.87 10.67 29.41
N THR A 65 -2.01 11.24 29.01
CA THR A 65 -2.25 11.73 27.67
C THR A 65 -1.19 12.77 27.36
N ILE A 66 -0.24 12.45 26.51
CA ILE A 66 0.76 13.42 26.06
C ILE A 66 0.18 14.07 24.82
N ASN A 67 -0.44 15.23 24.97
CA ASN A 67 -0.83 16.07 23.84
C ASN A 67 0.44 16.56 23.17
N ARG A 68 0.74 15.99 22.00
CA ARG A 68 1.80 16.47 21.11
C ARG A 68 1.18 17.20 19.95
N ARG A 69 1.79 18.29 19.57
CA ARG A 69 1.38 19.11 18.43
C ARG A 69 2.45 19.06 17.35
N TYR A 70 2.00 18.85 16.12
CA TYR A 70 2.85 18.88 14.93
C TYR A 70 2.28 19.86 13.89
N ASP A 71 3.13 20.35 13.02
CA ASP A 71 2.66 21.09 11.86
C ASP A 71 1.97 20.14 10.87
N VAL A 72 2.58 18.97 10.61
CA VAL A 72 2.05 17.98 9.70
C VAL A 72 2.09 16.57 10.33
N VAL A 73 0.95 15.87 10.26
CA VAL A 73 0.88 14.42 10.54
C VAL A 73 0.62 13.69 9.24
N VAL A 74 1.49 12.74 8.91
CA VAL A 74 1.36 11.86 7.75
C VAL A 74 0.96 10.47 8.20
N VAL A 75 -0.16 9.95 7.68
CA VAL A 75 -0.72 8.65 8.05
C VAL A 75 -0.44 7.62 6.96
N GLY A 76 0.46 6.67 7.26
CA GLY A 76 0.94 5.63 6.35
C GLY A 76 2.34 5.92 5.79
N ALA A 77 3.29 4.99 6.03
CA ALA A 77 4.69 5.11 5.62
C ALA A 77 5.01 4.37 4.30
N GLY A 78 4.03 4.28 3.39
CA GLY A 78 4.27 3.87 2.00
C GLY A 78 5.02 4.94 1.21
N PRO A 79 5.35 4.71 -0.08
CA PRO A 79 6.17 5.63 -0.88
C PRO A 79 5.67 7.08 -0.90
N GLY A 80 4.35 7.28 -1.00
CA GLY A 80 3.75 8.63 -0.97
C GLY A 80 3.91 9.32 0.37
N GLY A 81 3.56 8.63 1.47
CA GLY A 81 3.63 9.21 2.81
C GLY A 81 5.06 9.47 3.26
N ALA A 82 5.99 8.55 3.02
CA ALA A 82 7.40 8.75 3.33
C ALA A 82 8.01 9.93 2.52
N THR A 83 7.60 10.08 1.24
CA THR A 83 8.00 11.24 0.42
C THR A 83 7.42 12.54 0.97
N ALA A 84 6.14 12.56 1.35
CA ALA A 84 5.51 13.75 1.94
C ALA A 84 6.20 14.16 3.25
N ALA A 85 6.44 13.19 4.14
CA ALA A 85 7.11 13.43 5.41
C ALA A 85 8.56 13.93 5.23
N HIS A 86 9.28 13.41 4.22
CA HIS A 86 10.62 13.90 3.88
C HIS A 86 10.59 15.37 3.48
N VAL A 87 9.68 15.76 2.57
CA VAL A 87 9.61 17.13 2.03
C VAL A 87 9.19 18.12 3.12
N THR A 88 8.18 17.79 3.93
CA THR A 88 7.72 18.69 5.01
C THR A 88 8.78 18.86 6.10
N ALA A 89 9.46 17.79 6.50
CA ALA A 89 10.54 17.85 7.49
C ALA A 89 11.76 18.61 6.95
N GLN A 90 12.12 18.41 5.67
CA GLN A 90 13.21 19.13 5.01
C GLN A 90 12.93 20.65 4.93
N ALA A 91 11.67 21.04 4.85
CA ALA A 91 11.25 22.45 4.92
C ALA A 91 11.23 23.00 6.36
N GLY A 92 11.63 22.23 7.37
CA GLY A 92 11.70 22.64 8.76
C GLY A 92 10.40 22.53 9.55
N LEU A 93 9.36 21.91 8.98
CA LEU A 93 8.09 21.69 9.69
C LEU A 93 8.21 20.52 10.68
N SER A 94 7.61 20.67 11.86
CA SER A 94 7.47 19.56 12.80
C SER A 94 6.54 18.49 12.19
N THR A 95 7.14 17.37 11.78
CA THR A 95 6.46 16.33 10.98
C THR A 95 6.45 15.00 11.73
N LEU A 96 5.27 14.37 11.82
CA LEU A 96 5.09 13.02 12.36
C LEU A 96 4.64 12.07 11.25
N LEU A 97 5.39 10.99 11.01
CA LEU A 97 5.04 9.91 10.11
C LEU A 97 4.60 8.68 10.89
N LEU A 98 3.36 8.24 10.68
CA LEU A 98 2.74 7.12 11.39
C LEU A 98 2.58 5.91 10.50
N GLU A 99 2.99 4.73 11.00
CA GLU A 99 2.76 3.44 10.34
C GLU A 99 2.12 2.45 11.33
N LYS A 100 0.99 1.85 10.92
CA LYS A 100 0.26 0.88 11.76
C LYS A 100 0.97 -0.45 11.93
N ARG A 101 1.80 -0.85 10.95
CA ARG A 101 2.54 -2.09 10.99
C ARG A 101 3.80 -1.95 11.82
N GLN A 102 4.30 -3.08 12.30
CA GLN A 102 5.55 -3.12 13.04
C GLN A 102 6.79 -2.93 12.16
N GLU A 103 6.62 -3.06 10.84
CA GLU A 103 7.69 -2.97 9.86
C GLU A 103 7.21 -2.21 8.63
N ILE A 104 7.93 -1.14 8.26
CA ILE A 104 7.69 -0.39 7.02
C ILE A 104 8.09 -1.27 5.83
N GLY A 105 7.25 -1.28 4.79
CA GLY A 105 7.48 -2.07 3.58
C GLY A 105 7.07 -3.55 3.69
N SER A 106 6.45 -3.99 4.78
CA SER A 106 6.00 -5.39 4.96
C SER A 106 4.54 -5.47 5.42
N PRO A 107 3.71 -6.41 4.86
CA PRO A 107 3.98 -7.21 3.65
C PRO A 107 3.97 -6.35 2.38
N VAL A 108 4.77 -6.76 1.38
CA VAL A 108 4.84 -6.09 0.08
C VAL A 108 3.64 -6.52 -0.79
N ARG A 109 2.63 -5.65 -0.92
CA ARG A 109 1.46 -5.89 -1.76
C ARG A 109 1.61 -5.13 -3.08
N CYS A 110 2.59 -5.54 -3.91
CA CYS A 110 2.96 -4.84 -5.13
C CYS A 110 3.75 -5.74 -6.07
N ALA A 111 3.62 -5.53 -7.38
CA ALA A 111 4.49 -6.15 -8.38
C ALA A 111 5.88 -5.52 -8.46
N GLU A 112 6.05 -4.30 -7.91
CA GLU A 112 7.32 -3.60 -7.65
C GLU A 112 8.00 -2.96 -8.87
N GLY A 113 7.33 -2.90 -10.03
CA GLY A 113 7.86 -2.28 -11.23
C GLY A 113 7.79 -0.75 -11.20
N VAL A 114 8.87 -0.07 -11.63
CA VAL A 114 8.93 1.39 -11.81
C VAL A 114 9.80 1.76 -13.00
N GLY A 115 9.45 2.86 -13.69
CA GLY A 115 10.32 3.45 -14.70
C GLY A 115 11.49 4.23 -14.10
N HIS A 116 12.63 4.22 -14.77
CA HIS A 116 13.84 4.95 -14.36
C HIS A 116 13.62 6.47 -14.27
N ASP A 117 13.24 7.10 -15.39
CA ASP A 117 13.18 8.57 -15.47
C ASP A 117 12.25 9.23 -14.43
N PRO A 118 11.07 8.67 -14.14
CA PRO A 118 10.24 9.22 -13.08
C PRO A 118 10.78 8.93 -11.68
N LEU A 119 11.53 7.84 -11.47
CA LEU A 119 12.09 7.48 -10.17
C LEU A 119 13.25 8.39 -9.75
N VAL A 120 14.17 8.67 -10.68
CA VAL A 120 15.36 9.50 -10.40
C VAL A 120 15.03 10.95 -10.02
N GLN A 121 13.80 11.39 -10.26
CA GLN A 121 13.30 12.68 -9.76
C GLN A 121 13.11 12.72 -8.23
N PHE A 122 13.14 11.57 -7.56
CA PHE A 122 12.91 11.43 -6.12
C PHE A 122 14.12 10.87 -5.39
N ILE A 123 14.79 9.89 -5.98
CA ILE A 123 15.91 9.18 -5.35
C ILE A 123 16.83 8.58 -6.42
N GLU A 124 18.14 8.70 -6.19
CA GLU A 124 19.14 8.03 -7.02
C GLU A 124 19.03 6.50 -6.89
N PRO A 125 19.13 5.76 -7.99
CA PRO A 125 19.11 4.30 -7.97
C PRO A 125 20.23 3.72 -7.09
N ASP A 126 19.89 2.72 -6.26
CA ASP A 126 20.84 2.04 -5.38
C ASP A 126 20.62 0.51 -5.48
N PRO A 127 21.65 -0.27 -5.74
CA PRO A 127 21.58 -1.74 -5.84
C PRO A 127 20.93 -2.43 -4.62
N LYS A 128 20.92 -1.77 -3.45
CA LYS A 128 20.31 -2.33 -2.23
C LYS A 128 18.81 -2.59 -2.36
N TRP A 129 18.12 -1.83 -3.19
CA TRP A 129 16.68 -1.94 -3.36
C TRP A 129 16.25 -2.12 -4.84
N ILE A 130 17.20 -2.34 -5.75
CA ILE A 130 16.94 -2.76 -7.12
C ILE A 130 17.14 -4.27 -7.21
N ALA A 131 16.06 -5.00 -7.51
CA ALA A 131 16.10 -6.44 -7.70
C ALA A 131 16.47 -6.84 -9.14
N ALA A 132 16.01 -6.06 -10.12
CA ALA A 132 16.31 -6.25 -11.54
C ALA A 132 16.24 -4.93 -12.31
N GLU A 133 17.08 -4.81 -13.34
CA GLU A 133 17.00 -3.73 -14.34
C GLU A 133 16.23 -4.24 -15.56
N ILE A 134 15.28 -3.45 -16.03
CA ILE A 134 14.36 -3.82 -17.11
C ILE A 134 14.61 -2.94 -18.32
N SER A 135 14.82 -3.58 -19.46
CA SER A 135 14.99 -2.92 -20.77
C SER A 135 13.98 -3.39 -21.81
N GLN A 136 13.23 -4.43 -21.52
CA GLN A 136 12.27 -5.04 -22.43
C GLN A 136 10.91 -5.26 -21.76
N LEU A 137 9.90 -5.28 -22.60
CA LEU A 137 8.50 -5.53 -22.23
C LEU A 137 7.90 -6.50 -23.24
N GLU A 138 7.27 -7.56 -22.76
CA GLU A 138 6.53 -8.51 -23.59
C GLU A 138 5.05 -8.52 -23.15
N ILE A 139 4.13 -8.40 -24.12
CA ILE A 139 2.70 -8.57 -23.89
C ILE A 139 2.20 -9.73 -24.72
N THR A 140 1.59 -10.69 -24.06
CA THR A 140 0.89 -11.81 -24.68
C THR A 140 -0.62 -11.63 -24.51
N THR A 141 -1.38 -11.72 -25.61
CA THR A 141 -2.85 -11.79 -25.56
C THR A 141 -3.29 -13.20 -25.85
N ARG A 142 -4.28 -13.70 -25.09
CA ARG A 142 -4.93 -14.99 -25.33
C ARG A 142 -6.44 -14.79 -25.44
N THR A 143 -6.99 -15.00 -26.64
CA THR A 143 -8.42 -14.81 -26.93
C THR A 143 -8.88 -15.88 -27.90
N ASN A 144 -9.96 -16.59 -27.57
CA ASN A 144 -10.59 -17.62 -28.44
C ASN A 144 -9.60 -18.65 -28.99
N GLY A 145 -8.65 -19.12 -28.17
CA GLY A 145 -7.63 -20.09 -28.57
C GLY A 145 -6.47 -19.51 -29.39
N THR A 146 -6.50 -18.23 -29.75
CA THR A 146 -5.41 -17.54 -30.44
C THR A 146 -4.48 -16.85 -29.44
N THR A 147 -3.19 -17.03 -29.61
CA THR A 147 -2.15 -16.37 -28.82
C THR A 147 -1.34 -15.45 -29.74
N GLN A 148 -1.21 -14.19 -29.34
CA GLN A 148 -0.34 -13.21 -30.01
C GLN A 148 0.61 -12.61 -29.00
N THR A 149 1.88 -12.47 -29.36
CA THR A 149 2.90 -11.91 -28.50
C THR A 149 3.58 -10.72 -29.19
N MET A 150 3.69 -9.62 -28.46
CA MET A 150 4.38 -8.42 -28.89
C MET A 150 5.50 -8.09 -27.91
N ARG A 151 6.66 -7.76 -28.42
CA ARG A 151 7.82 -7.28 -27.65
C ARG A 151 8.14 -5.84 -27.98
N ALA A 152 8.53 -5.08 -26.99
CA ALA A 152 9.03 -3.73 -27.14
C ALA A 152 10.28 -3.54 -26.29
N GLY A 153 11.31 -2.99 -26.89
CA GLY A 153 12.54 -2.55 -26.21
C GLY A 153 12.62 -1.04 -26.04
N GLY A 154 13.76 -0.57 -25.49
CA GLY A 154 14.06 0.86 -25.35
C GLY A 154 13.43 1.56 -24.15
N GLY A 155 12.76 0.84 -23.27
CA GLY A 155 12.41 1.30 -21.93
C GLY A 155 13.60 1.10 -20.98
N HIS A 156 13.65 1.92 -19.91
CA HIS A 156 14.55 1.68 -18.78
C HIS A 156 13.74 1.77 -17.50
N GLY A 157 13.79 0.72 -16.70
CA GLY A 157 13.06 0.63 -15.45
C GLY A 157 13.69 -0.35 -14.48
N TYR A 158 13.06 -0.50 -13.34
CA TYR A 158 13.52 -1.38 -12.28
C TYR A 158 12.37 -2.20 -11.71
N ILE A 159 12.70 -3.38 -11.24
CA ILE A 159 11.89 -4.10 -10.25
C ILE A 159 12.55 -3.87 -8.91
N LEU A 160 11.79 -3.34 -7.97
CA LEU A 160 12.30 -2.93 -6.66
C LEU A 160 12.28 -4.09 -5.65
N GLU A 161 13.10 -3.99 -4.61
CA GLU A 161 12.90 -4.62 -3.32
C GLU A 161 12.15 -3.64 -2.40
N ARG A 162 10.82 -3.57 -2.54
CA ARG A 162 9.99 -2.59 -1.82
C ARG A 162 10.15 -2.63 -0.31
N ARG A 163 10.43 -3.81 0.25
CA ARG A 163 10.72 -3.94 1.68
C ARG A 163 11.92 -3.11 2.11
N VAL A 164 12.94 -3.01 1.25
CA VAL A 164 14.12 -2.17 1.47
C VAL A 164 13.85 -0.74 1.04
N PHE A 165 13.26 -0.55 -0.14
CA PHE A 165 12.99 0.76 -0.72
C PHE A 165 12.12 1.64 0.18
N ASP A 166 11.00 1.11 0.70
CA ASP A 166 10.10 1.87 1.57
C ASP A 166 10.78 2.28 2.89
N ARG A 167 11.65 1.41 3.43
CA ARG A 167 12.47 1.76 4.61
C ARG A 167 13.45 2.89 4.31
N VAL A 168 14.14 2.83 3.16
CA VAL A 168 15.06 3.90 2.75
C VAL A 168 14.33 5.23 2.61
N LEU A 169 13.12 5.25 2.08
CA LEU A 169 12.31 6.47 2.01
C LEU A 169 11.96 7.00 3.41
N ALA A 170 11.57 6.13 4.33
CA ALA A 170 11.27 6.51 5.71
C ALA A 170 12.52 6.98 6.47
N GLU A 171 13.68 6.34 6.26
CA GLU A 171 14.97 6.79 6.81
C GLU A 171 15.35 8.18 6.29
N ARG A 172 15.09 8.48 5.03
CA ARG A 172 15.32 9.83 4.47
C ARG A 172 14.42 10.86 5.15
N ALA A 173 13.15 10.51 5.41
CA ALA A 173 12.25 11.38 6.16
C ALA A 173 12.76 11.62 7.59
N ALA A 174 13.21 10.57 8.29
CA ALA A 174 13.78 10.69 9.63
C ALA A 174 15.07 11.52 9.64
N LYS A 175 15.97 11.33 8.67
CA LYS A 175 17.20 12.13 8.52
C LYS A 175 16.91 13.62 8.23
N ALA A 176 15.78 13.91 7.59
CA ALA A 176 15.31 15.28 7.36
C ALA A 176 14.65 15.91 8.61
N GLY A 177 14.44 15.15 9.69
CA GLY A 177 13.87 15.62 10.95
C GLY A 177 12.45 15.15 11.24
N ALA A 178 11.84 14.32 10.39
CA ALA A 178 10.53 13.74 10.69
C ALA A 178 10.63 12.74 11.86
N GLU A 179 9.68 12.80 12.78
CA GLU A 179 9.49 11.73 13.76
C GLU A 179 8.75 10.56 13.08
N VAL A 180 9.36 9.37 13.05
CA VAL A 180 8.78 8.16 12.45
C VAL A 180 8.34 7.21 13.56
N ARG A 181 7.11 6.73 13.51
CA ARG A 181 6.56 5.77 14.45
C ARG A 181 5.90 4.60 13.75
N VAL A 182 6.44 3.42 13.97
CA VAL A 182 5.82 2.13 13.58
C VAL A 182 4.90 1.62 14.69
N LYS A 183 4.13 0.59 14.42
CA LYS A 183 3.16 -0.03 15.35
C LYS A 183 2.24 1.02 15.99
N THR A 184 1.89 2.06 15.24
CA THR A 184 1.05 3.16 15.67
C THR A 184 -0.10 3.32 14.69
N SER A 185 -1.28 2.89 15.09
CA SER A 185 -2.49 2.94 14.28
C SER A 185 -3.25 4.23 14.51
N VAL A 186 -3.60 4.94 13.45
CA VAL A 186 -4.60 5.99 13.51
C VAL A 186 -5.98 5.31 13.55
N THR A 187 -6.80 5.70 14.51
CA THR A 187 -8.13 5.11 14.75
C THR A 187 -9.27 6.05 14.41
N ASP A 188 -9.00 7.36 14.37
CA ASP A 188 -9.96 8.40 14.03
C ASP A 188 -9.25 9.71 13.70
N VAL A 189 -9.97 10.70 13.19
CA VAL A 189 -9.53 12.09 13.06
C VAL A 189 -10.17 12.98 14.12
N MET A 190 -9.45 13.97 14.57
CA MET A 190 -9.96 15.01 15.46
C MET A 190 -10.60 16.10 14.61
N MET A 191 -11.91 16.32 14.79
CA MET A 191 -12.69 17.29 14.02
C MET A 191 -13.21 18.43 14.88
N GLU A 192 -13.05 19.66 14.41
CA GLU A 192 -13.67 20.84 14.98
C GLU A 192 -14.31 21.65 13.85
N ASN A 193 -15.65 21.86 13.90
CA ASN A 193 -16.39 22.61 12.88
C ASN A 193 -16.09 22.16 11.43
N ARG A 194 -16.03 20.83 11.17
CA ARG A 194 -15.65 20.20 9.90
C ARG A 194 -14.19 20.41 9.50
N HIS A 195 -13.36 20.94 10.35
CA HIS A 195 -11.94 21.10 10.15
C HIS A 195 -11.18 19.99 10.87
N VAL A 196 -10.27 19.30 10.18
CA VAL A 196 -9.38 18.31 10.78
C VAL A 196 -8.29 19.02 11.57
N ARG A 197 -8.20 18.71 12.88
CA ARG A 197 -7.25 19.30 13.83
C ARG A 197 -6.17 18.32 14.28
N GLY A 198 -6.22 17.10 13.77
CA GLY A 198 -5.29 16.08 14.18
C GLY A 198 -5.86 14.67 14.04
N VAL A 199 -5.24 13.73 14.71
CA VAL A 199 -5.62 12.32 14.67
C VAL A 199 -5.67 11.70 16.05
N LYS A 200 -6.53 10.70 16.24
CA LYS A 200 -6.48 9.79 17.38
C LYS A 200 -5.64 8.59 16.99
N ILE A 201 -4.74 8.20 17.86
CA ILE A 201 -3.86 7.07 17.63
C ILE A 201 -3.99 6.05 18.75
N GLN A 202 -3.75 4.80 18.38
CA GLN A 202 -3.53 3.72 19.33
C GLN A 202 -2.13 3.15 19.11
N ARG A 203 -1.33 3.17 20.18
CA ARG A 203 0.04 2.66 20.15
C ARG A 203 0.11 1.25 20.72
N GLY A 204 0.84 0.39 20.02
CA GLY A 204 1.23 -0.92 20.52
C GLY A 204 2.64 -0.90 21.13
N ASP A 205 3.00 0.11 21.93
CA ASP A 205 4.38 0.26 22.41
C ASP A 205 4.68 -0.44 23.73
N PHE A 206 6.00 -0.53 24.01
CA PHE A 206 6.62 -1.37 25.02
C PHE A 206 6.42 -0.90 26.47
N PHE A 207 5.83 0.26 26.73
CA PHE A 207 5.83 0.91 28.06
C PHE A 207 4.45 1.04 28.72
N GLY A 208 3.59 0.03 28.57
CA GLY A 208 2.39 -0.13 29.38
C GLY A 208 1.13 0.55 28.81
N GLY A 209 0.15 -0.27 28.50
CA GLY A 209 -1.22 0.09 28.13
C GLY A 209 -1.41 0.49 26.67
N ALA A 210 -2.41 -0.07 25.97
CA ALA A 210 -2.92 0.53 24.74
C ALA A 210 -3.48 1.90 25.12
N SER A 211 -2.68 2.95 25.01
CA SER A 211 -3.16 4.29 25.28
C SER A 211 -3.69 4.87 23.97
N GLU A 212 -4.96 5.15 23.93
CA GLU A 212 -5.52 6.06 22.95
C GLU A 212 -4.95 7.45 23.24
N MET A 213 -4.40 8.08 22.23
CA MET A 213 -3.77 9.40 22.35
C MET A 213 -4.30 10.30 21.26
N GLU A 214 -4.46 11.56 21.57
CA GLU A 214 -4.76 12.61 20.62
C GLU A 214 -3.47 13.33 20.21
N ILE A 215 -3.29 13.48 18.87
CA ILE A 215 -2.17 14.21 18.28
C ILE A 215 -2.75 15.37 17.49
N GLU A 216 -2.46 16.58 17.92
CA GLU A 216 -2.85 17.79 17.20
C GLU A 216 -1.97 17.99 15.98
N ALA A 217 -2.56 18.45 14.88
CA ALA A 217 -1.87 18.79 13.65
C ALA A 217 -2.56 19.97 12.95
N GLN A 218 -1.77 20.84 12.34
CA GLN A 218 -2.34 21.86 11.45
C GLN A 218 -2.84 21.23 10.14
N ILE A 219 -2.11 20.22 9.62
CA ILE A 219 -2.48 19.48 8.42
C ILE A 219 -2.27 17.99 8.63
N VAL A 220 -3.23 17.17 8.20
CA VAL A 220 -3.12 15.72 8.09
C VAL A 220 -2.97 15.34 6.61
N ILE A 221 -1.93 14.58 6.28
CA ILE A 221 -1.75 13.97 4.96
C ILE A 221 -2.11 12.49 5.08
N ALA A 222 -3.26 12.10 4.53
CA ALA A 222 -3.76 10.73 4.55
C ALA A 222 -3.14 9.93 3.40
N ALA A 223 -2.22 9.03 3.74
CA ALA A 223 -1.50 8.11 2.86
C ALA A 223 -1.76 6.65 3.25
N ASP A 224 -2.95 6.36 3.79
CA ASP A 224 -3.36 5.09 4.40
C ASP A 224 -3.73 4.00 3.38
N GLY A 225 -3.36 4.21 2.11
CA GLY A 225 -3.49 3.24 1.04
C GLY A 225 -4.94 2.96 0.65
N ILE A 226 -5.20 1.77 0.10
CA ILE A 226 -6.54 1.43 -0.43
C ILE A 226 -7.63 1.41 0.65
N GLU A 227 -7.28 1.27 1.91
CA GLU A 227 -8.26 1.31 3.00
C GLU A 227 -8.94 2.67 3.11
N ALA A 228 -8.22 3.76 2.86
CA ALA A 228 -8.69 5.14 2.77
C ALA A 228 -9.66 5.54 3.90
N GLN A 229 -9.41 5.04 5.12
CA GLN A 229 -10.28 5.24 6.27
C GLN A 229 -10.18 6.67 6.81
N VAL A 230 -8.97 7.23 6.80
CA VAL A 230 -8.70 8.59 7.31
C VAL A 230 -9.54 9.61 6.56
N GLY A 231 -9.65 9.47 5.23
CA GLY A 231 -10.52 10.32 4.42
C GLY A 231 -12.00 10.18 4.79
N ARG A 232 -12.50 8.96 5.05
CA ARG A 232 -13.89 8.74 5.45
C ARG A 232 -14.21 9.34 6.81
N TRP A 233 -13.30 9.19 7.78
CA TRP A 233 -13.47 9.83 9.10
C TRP A 233 -13.50 11.35 8.99
N ALA A 234 -12.79 11.93 8.03
CA ALA A 234 -12.84 13.37 7.73
C ALA A 234 -14.05 13.79 6.87
N GLY A 235 -14.98 12.88 6.57
CA GLY A 235 -16.19 13.18 5.78
C GLY A 235 -15.95 13.29 4.27
N LEU A 236 -14.85 12.72 3.75
CA LEU A 236 -14.60 12.60 2.31
C LEU A 236 -15.10 11.24 1.79
N ASP A 237 -15.72 11.23 0.61
CA ASP A 237 -16.18 9.99 -0.02
C ASP A 237 -15.03 9.23 -0.68
N THR A 238 -14.44 8.31 0.06
CA THR A 238 -13.35 7.45 -0.43
C THR A 238 -13.80 6.02 -0.72
N GLN A 239 -15.10 5.71 -0.65
CA GLN A 239 -15.61 4.37 -0.93
C GLN A 239 -15.36 3.97 -2.37
N LEU A 240 -14.65 2.85 -2.57
CA LEU A 240 -14.25 2.37 -3.89
C LEU A 240 -15.35 1.47 -4.50
N PRO A 241 -15.85 1.76 -5.71
CA PRO A 241 -16.79 0.90 -6.42
C PRO A 241 -16.15 -0.44 -6.84
N LEU A 242 -16.94 -1.52 -6.90
CA LEU A 242 -16.42 -2.84 -7.26
C LEU A 242 -15.89 -2.90 -8.70
N ASN A 243 -16.53 -2.25 -9.65
CA ASN A 243 -16.08 -2.18 -11.05
C ASN A 243 -14.74 -1.45 -11.23
N ASP A 244 -14.37 -0.64 -10.24
CA ASP A 244 -13.11 0.10 -10.19
C ASP A 244 -12.10 -0.49 -9.20
N THR A 245 -12.36 -1.75 -8.79
CA THR A 245 -11.50 -2.51 -7.88
C THR A 245 -10.92 -3.73 -8.60
N MET A 246 -9.59 -3.88 -8.55
CA MET A 246 -8.92 -5.10 -8.99
C MET A 246 -8.58 -5.96 -7.78
N ALA A 247 -9.10 -7.20 -7.74
CA ALA A 247 -8.70 -8.20 -6.76
C ALA A 247 -7.45 -8.93 -7.26
N CYS A 248 -6.37 -8.92 -6.46
CA CYS A 248 -5.04 -9.36 -6.90
C CYS A 248 -4.49 -10.46 -6.00
N ALA A 249 -3.74 -11.38 -6.60
CA ALA A 249 -2.88 -12.34 -5.92
C ALA A 249 -1.52 -12.39 -6.61
N GLN A 250 -0.45 -12.62 -5.85
CA GLN A 250 0.91 -12.73 -6.34
C GLN A 250 1.69 -13.75 -5.54
N TYR A 251 2.39 -14.63 -6.23
CA TYR A 251 3.49 -15.40 -5.66
C TYR A 251 4.83 -14.74 -5.98
N PHE A 252 5.74 -14.75 -5.03
CA PHE A 252 7.16 -14.69 -5.33
C PHE A 252 7.62 -16.12 -5.61
N LEU A 253 7.95 -16.39 -6.88
CA LEU A 253 8.43 -17.70 -7.33
C LEU A 253 9.95 -17.71 -7.45
N ALA A 254 10.56 -18.84 -7.06
CA ALA A 254 11.97 -19.14 -7.29
C ALA A 254 12.12 -20.45 -8.08
N GLY A 255 13.31 -20.68 -8.65
CA GLY A 255 13.60 -21.88 -9.45
C GLY A 255 13.04 -21.85 -10.88
N ILE A 256 12.68 -20.67 -11.39
CA ILE A 256 12.13 -20.45 -12.73
C ILE A 256 13.19 -19.97 -13.71
N ASP A 257 12.91 -20.08 -15.01
CA ASP A 257 13.83 -19.66 -16.09
C ASP A 257 13.18 -18.54 -16.91
N LEU A 258 13.71 -17.32 -16.78
CA LEU A 258 13.21 -16.11 -17.43
C LEU A 258 14.37 -15.20 -17.82
N ASP A 259 14.16 -14.39 -18.85
CA ASP A 259 15.01 -13.25 -19.13
C ASP A 259 14.87 -12.21 -17.99
N PRO A 260 15.91 -11.96 -17.19
CA PRO A 260 15.84 -11.07 -16.06
C PRO A 260 15.69 -9.58 -16.43
N SER A 261 15.86 -9.24 -17.71
CA SER A 261 15.73 -7.87 -18.24
C SER A 261 14.36 -7.56 -18.85
N CYS A 262 13.44 -8.54 -18.87
CA CYS A 262 12.13 -8.43 -19.51
C CYS A 262 10.97 -8.57 -18.52
N THR A 263 10.03 -7.63 -18.55
CA THR A 263 8.73 -7.79 -17.88
C THR A 263 7.72 -8.42 -18.82
N TYR A 264 6.91 -9.35 -18.31
CA TYR A 264 5.91 -10.08 -19.10
C TYR A 264 4.52 -9.76 -18.58
N TYR A 265 3.61 -9.53 -19.52
CA TYR A 265 2.18 -9.32 -19.26
C TYR A 265 1.36 -10.29 -20.09
N THR A 266 0.32 -10.86 -19.51
CA THR A 266 -0.66 -11.68 -20.26
C THR A 266 -2.05 -11.12 -20.05
N ILE A 267 -2.68 -10.70 -21.13
CA ILE A 267 -4.09 -10.26 -21.18
C ILE A 267 -4.92 -11.46 -21.62
N SER A 268 -5.75 -11.98 -20.72
CA SER A 268 -6.56 -13.17 -20.96
C SER A 268 -7.76 -13.22 -20.02
N ASP A 269 -8.97 -13.32 -20.57
CA ASP A 269 -10.17 -13.47 -19.74
C ASP A 269 -10.27 -14.86 -19.08
N GLU A 270 -9.51 -15.84 -19.55
CA GLU A 270 -9.40 -17.16 -18.94
C GLU A 270 -8.71 -17.10 -17.57
N PHE A 271 -7.60 -16.35 -17.46
CA PHE A 271 -6.79 -16.28 -16.25
C PHE A 271 -7.03 -15.00 -15.44
N ALA A 272 -7.26 -13.88 -16.10
CA ALA A 272 -7.38 -12.58 -15.46
C ALA A 272 -8.55 -11.76 -16.05
N PRO A 273 -9.82 -12.18 -15.83
CA PRO A 273 -10.97 -11.50 -16.41
C PRO A 273 -11.01 -10.03 -15.99
N GLY A 274 -11.04 -9.15 -17.00
CA GLY A 274 -11.03 -7.71 -16.84
C GLY A 274 -9.73 -7.10 -16.34
N GLY A 275 -8.64 -7.88 -16.30
CA GLY A 275 -7.33 -7.45 -15.87
C GLY A 275 -6.20 -8.07 -16.70
N TYR A 276 -5.12 -8.43 -16.03
CA TYR A 276 -3.95 -9.06 -16.66
C TYR A 276 -3.13 -9.85 -15.63
N VAL A 277 -2.28 -10.74 -16.13
CA VAL A 277 -1.22 -11.43 -15.38
C VAL A 277 0.08 -10.69 -15.61
N TRP A 278 0.91 -10.60 -14.59
CA TRP A 278 2.28 -10.08 -14.66
C TRP A 278 3.30 -11.13 -14.22
N VAL A 279 4.47 -11.11 -14.86
CA VAL A 279 5.66 -11.82 -14.43
C VAL A 279 6.82 -10.83 -14.44
N PHE A 280 7.25 -10.42 -13.26
CA PHE A 280 8.28 -9.41 -13.09
C PHE A 280 9.53 -10.03 -12.45
N PRO A 281 10.64 -10.15 -13.19
CA PRO A 281 11.86 -10.74 -12.69
C PRO A 281 12.38 -10.02 -11.44
N LYS A 282 12.86 -10.80 -10.49
CA LYS A 282 13.51 -10.30 -9.26
C LYS A 282 14.96 -10.78 -9.19
N GLY A 283 15.70 -10.60 -10.29
CA GLY A 283 17.03 -11.17 -10.51
C GLY A 283 16.97 -12.56 -11.15
N GLU A 284 18.07 -13.29 -11.06
CA GLU A 284 18.19 -14.60 -11.67
C GLU A 284 17.24 -15.62 -11.04
N ARG A 285 16.52 -16.37 -11.90
CA ARG A 285 15.66 -17.50 -11.55
C ARG A 285 14.56 -17.19 -10.53
N LYS A 286 14.13 -15.94 -10.41
CA LYS A 286 13.08 -15.48 -9.48
C LYS A 286 12.19 -14.45 -10.13
N ALA A 287 10.91 -14.43 -9.79
CA ALA A 287 9.97 -13.39 -10.22
C ALA A 287 8.80 -13.22 -9.25
N ASN A 288 8.23 -12.01 -9.27
CA ASN A 288 6.87 -11.77 -8.83
C ASN A 288 5.92 -12.20 -9.95
N VAL A 289 5.15 -13.23 -9.71
CA VAL A 289 4.13 -13.75 -10.64
C VAL A 289 2.77 -13.54 -10.03
N GLY A 290 1.95 -12.73 -10.66
CA GLY A 290 0.65 -12.40 -10.11
C GLY A 290 -0.38 -12.03 -11.16
N LEU A 291 -1.60 -11.85 -10.72
CA LEU A 291 -2.70 -11.37 -11.55
C LEU A 291 -3.64 -10.44 -10.79
N GLY A 292 -4.30 -9.58 -11.54
CA GLY A 292 -5.44 -8.80 -11.07
C GLY A 292 -6.67 -9.12 -11.91
N VAL A 293 -7.82 -9.26 -11.25
CA VAL A 293 -9.12 -9.47 -11.89
C VAL A 293 -10.08 -8.37 -11.46
N GLN A 294 -10.95 -7.95 -12.34
CA GLN A 294 -11.97 -6.95 -12.01
C GLN A 294 -12.99 -7.52 -11.02
N ALA A 295 -13.24 -6.83 -9.91
CA ALA A 295 -13.91 -7.43 -8.76
C ALA A 295 -15.40 -7.71 -8.95
N ASP A 296 -16.09 -6.97 -9.83
CA ASP A 296 -17.52 -7.11 -10.14
C ASP A 296 -17.83 -8.18 -11.22
N LEU A 297 -16.78 -8.72 -11.89
CA LEU A 297 -17.02 -9.75 -12.90
C LEU A 297 -17.28 -11.12 -12.29
N PRO A 298 -18.21 -11.91 -12.86
CA PRO A 298 -18.44 -13.28 -12.42
C PRO A 298 -17.17 -14.14 -12.59
N ARG A 299 -16.81 -14.89 -11.56
CA ARG A 299 -15.64 -15.77 -11.56
C ARG A 299 -16.04 -17.19 -11.21
N ARG A 300 -15.47 -18.17 -11.91
CA ARG A 300 -15.62 -19.60 -11.61
C ARG A 300 -14.61 -20.09 -10.57
N ALA A 301 -13.60 -19.28 -10.27
CA ALA A 301 -12.52 -19.61 -9.35
C ALA A 301 -12.07 -18.33 -8.61
N ASN A 302 -11.48 -18.46 -7.43
CA ASN A 302 -10.88 -17.33 -6.74
C ASN A 302 -9.55 -16.91 -7.40
N VAL A 303 -9.02 -15.75 -7.01
CA VAL A 303 -7.82 -15.19 -7.66
C VAL A 303 -6.57 -16.06 -7.50
N ILE A 304 -6.45 -16.81 -6.39
CA ILE A 304 -5.31 -17.71 -6.14
C ILE A 304 -5.39 -18.94 -7.07
N GLU A 305 -6.59 -19.51 -7.24
CA GLU A 305 -6.81 -20.62 -8.15
C GLU A 305 -6.54 -20.22 -9.61
N LEU A 306 -6.97 -19.03 -10.02
CA LEU A 306 -6.69 -18.51 -11.37
C LEU A 306 -5.17 -18.34 -11.59
N LEU A 307 -4.46 -17.80 -10.58
CA LEU A 307 -3.01 -17.65 -10.63
C LEU A 307 -2.29 -19.00 -10.69
N THR A 308 -2.71 -19.97 -9.90
CA THR A 308 -2.15 -21.33 -9.91
C THR A 308 -2.31 -21.98 -11.27
N ARG A 309 -3.51 -21.94 -11.86
CA ARG A 309 -3.77 -22.46 -13.21
C ARG A 309 -2.90 -21.78 -14.28
N PHE A 310 -2.71 -20.46 -14.16
CA PHE A 310 -1.81 -19.76 -15.07
C PHE A 310 -0.38 -20.28 -14.94
N ILE A 311 0.17 -20.37 -13.74
CA ILE A 311 1.52 -20.86 -13.46
C ILE A 311 1.71 -22.26 -14.00
N GLU A 312 0.77 -23.18 -13.74
CA GLU A 312 0.81 -24.56 -14.22
C GLU A 312 0.76 -24.65 -15.75
N SER A 313 0.09 -23.71 -16.42
CA SER A 313 0.01 -23.64 -17.88
C SER A 313 1.30 -23.15 -18.55
N GLN A 314 2.28 -22.63 -17.80
CA GLN A 314 3.53 -22.07 -18.31
C GLN A 314 4.70 -23.02 -17.99
N PRO A 315 5.32 -23.70 -18.98
CA PRO A 315 6.40 -24.66 -18.71
C PRO A 315 7.61 -24.08 -17.97
N ASN A 316 7.92 -22.81 -18.18
CA ASN A 316 9.02 -22.08 -17.52
C ASN A 316 8.69 -21.65 -16.09
N LEU A 317 7.42 -21.58 -15.69
CA LEU A 317 6.96 -21.22 -14.35
C LEU A 317 6.52 -22.45 -13.54
N ALA A 318 5.96 -23.48 -14.18
CA ALA A 318 5.38 -24.66 -13.52
C ALA A 318 6.36 -25.45 -12.65
N ARG A 319 7.66 -25.32 -12.91
CA ARG A 319 8.73 -25.94 -12.09
C ARG A 319 9.17 -25.07 -10.90
N GLY A 320 8.70 -23.84 -10.86
CA GLY A 320 9.00 -22.90 -9.77
C GLY A 320 8.29 -23.29 -8.47
N TYR A 321 8.86 -22.86 -7.37
CA TYR A 321 8.26 -23.04 -6.06
C TYR A 321 7.91 -21.68 -5.42
N PRO A 322 6.73 -21.57 -4.79
CA PRO A 322 6.31 -20.33 -4.15
C PRO A 322 7.07 -20.12 -2.83
N VAL A 323 7.66 -18.94 -2.68
CA VAL A 323 8.36 -18.51 -1.46
C VAL A 323 7.46 -17.59 -0.63
N THR A 324 6.67 -16.76 -1.30
CA THR A 324 5.72 -15.83 -0.63
C THR A 324 4.43 -15.76 -1.42
N LEU A 325 3.30 -15.69 -0.71
CA LEU A 325 2.00 -15.35 -1.27
C LEU A 325 1.55 -14.02 -0.67
N VAL A 326 1.14 -13.09 -1.53
CA VAL A 326 0.46 -11.86 -1.11
C VAL A 326 -0.84 -11.67 -1.88
N VAL A 327 -1.82 -11.11 -1.20
CA VAL A 327 -3.12 -10.76 -1.80
C VAL A 327 -3.46 -9.33 -1.43
N GLY A 328 -4.26 -8.69 -2.28
CA GLY A 328 -4.68 -7.31 -2.04
C GLY A 328 -5.59 -6.81 -3.13
N ASN A 329 -6.04 -5.59 -2.99
CA ASN A 329 -6.83 -4.91 -4.00
C ASN A 329 -6.10 -3.67 -4.50
N VAL A 330 -6.38 -3.28 -5.74
CA VAL A 330 -5.82 -2.08 -6.38
C VAL A 330 -6.98 -1.21 -6.88
N PRO A 331 -7.01 0.09 -6.51
CA PRO A 331 -8.01 1.01 -7.04
C PRO A 331 -7.61 1.40 -8.48
N VAL A 332 -8.49 1.15 -9.44
CA VAL A 332 -8.30 1.54 -10.85
C VAL A 332 -9.33 2.59 -11.29
N ALA A 333 -9.83 3.33 -10.32
CA ALA A 333 -10.77 4.43 -10.44
C ALA A 333 -10.08 5.77 -10.72
N LEU A 334 -10.85 6.77 -11.11
CA LEU A 334 -10.42 8.16 -11.01
C LEU A 334 -10.43 8.63 -9.53
N PRO A 335 -9.65 9.65 -9.17
CA PRO A 335 -9.74 10.30 -7.87
C PRO A 335 -11.19 10.64 -7.50
N PRO A 336 -11.57 10.53 -6.22
CA PRO A 336 -12.89 10.96 -5.77
C PRO A 336 -13.09 12.46 -6.03
N GLY A 337 -14.32 12.90 -6.08
CA GLY A 337 -14.66 14.30 -6.40
C GLY A 337 -13.96 15.34 -5.52
N ARG A 338 -13.60 14.96 -4.29
CA ARG A 338 -12.78 15.76 -3.39
C ARG A 338 -11.68 14.90 -2.75
N ILE A 339 -10.43 15.33 -2.90
CA ILE A 339 -9.25 14.71 -2.26
C ILE A 339 -8.64 15.62 -1.19
N VAL A 340 -9.33 16.72 -0.88
CA VAL A 340 -8.95 17.69 0.15
C VAL A 340 -10.16 18.08 1.00
N GLY A 341 -9.90 18.45 2.24
CA GLY A 341 -10.82 19.08 3.19
C GLY A 341 -10.08 20.12 4.01
N ASP A 342 -10.77 20.82 4.91
CA ASP A 342 -10.12 21.75 5.82
C ASP A 342 -9.16 20.98 6.74
N GLY A 343 -7.84 21.29 6.63
CA GLY A 343 -6.79 20.61 7.39
C GLY A 343 -6.42 19.20 6.92
N ILE A 344 -6.88 18.72 5.76
CA ILE A 344 -6.57 17.37 5.28
C ILE A 344 -6.38 17.28 3.76
N MET A 345 -5.40 16.47 3.33
CA MET A 345 -5.18 16.06 1.94
C MET A 345 -5.02 14.54 1.86
N LEU A 346 -5.62 13.90 0.83
CA LEU A 346 -5.47 12.47 0.53
C LEU A 346 -4.43 12.29 -0.57
N ILE A 347 -3.55 11.26 -0.44
CA ILE A 347 -2.53 10.95 -1.44
C ILE A 347 -2.45 9.44 -1.72
N GLY A 348 -1.89 9.09 -2.88
CA GLY A 348 -1.68 7.70 -3.29
C GLY A 348 -2.99 6.94 -3.48
N ASP A 349 -3.02 5.67 -3.08
CA ASP A 349 -4.20 4.82 -3.26
C ASP A 349 -5.42 5.34 -2.48
N ALA A 350 -5.21 6.02 -1.36
CA ALA A 350 -6.28 6.67 -0.60
C ALA A 350 -7.01 7.76 -1.41
N ALA A 351 -6.32 8.38 -2.36
CA ALA A 351 -6.87 9.32 -3.34
C ALA A 351 -7.10 8.67 -4.72
N ARG A 352 -7.01 7.34 -4.84
CA ARG A 352 -7.14 6.58 -6.09
C ARG A 352 -6.17 7.06 -7.18
N GLN A 353 -4.91 7.38 -6.80
CA GLN A 353 -3.89 7.91 -7.71
C GLN A 353 -3.04 6.79 -8.32
N VAL A 354 -3.69 5.74 -8.76
CA VAL A 354 -3.13 4.58 -9.45
C VAL A 354 -3.51 4.64 -10.92
N ASP A 355 -2.58 4.31 -11.82
CA ASP A 355 -2.87 4.28 -13.25
C ASP A 355 -3.95 3.23 -13.56
N PRO A 356 -5.09 3.60 -14.16
CA PRO A 356 -6.22 2.69 -14.35
C PRO A 356 -5.98 1.56 -15.36
N LEU A 357 -4.96 1.66 -16.21
CA LEU A 357 -4.58 0.62 -17.18
C LEU A 357 -3.58 -0.37 -16.59
N THR A 358 -2.51 0.18 -16.00
CA THR A 358 -1.33 -0.62 -15.61
C THR A 358 -1.29 -0.97 -14.12
N GLY A 359 -2.14 -0.35 -13.29
CA GLY A 359 -2.04 -0.49 -11.84
C GLY A 359 -0.81 0.18 -11.22
N GLY A 360 -0.07 1.00 -12.00
CA GLY A 360 1.14 1.70 -11.54
C GLY A 360 0.83 2.81 -10.55
N GLY A 361 1.24 2.65 -9.29
CA GLY A 361 0.93 3.58 -8.19
C GLY A 361 2.14 4.22 -7.51
N ILE A 362 3.32 3.60 -7.52
CA ILE A 362 4.48 4.02 -6.71
C ILE A 362 4.86 5.48 -7.02
N ILE A 363 5.20 5.77 -8.26
CA ILE A 363 5.63 7.12 -8.69
C ILE A 363 4.49 8.14 -8.57
N ASN A 364 3.27 7.72 -8.84
CA ASN A 364 2.10 8.57 -8.67
C ASN A 364 1.92 8.98 -7.21
N ALA A 365 2.04 8.03 -6.27
CA ALA A 365 1.97 8.32 -4.84
C ALA A 365 3.11 9.23 -4.38
N MET A 366 4.35 9.00 -4.85
CA MET A 366 5.50 9.86 -4.53
C MET A 366 5.31 11.29 -5.09
N THR A 367 4.79 11.41 -6.33
CA THR A 367 4.48 12.71 -6.94
C THR A 367 3.41 13.45 -6.14
N ALA A 368 2.33 12.75 -5.77
CA ALA A 368 1.26 13.31 -4.96
C ALA A 368 1.77 13.74 -3.57
N GLY A 369 2.59 12.89 -2.94
CA GLY A 369 3.21 13.19 -1.64
C GLY A 369 4.08 14.45 -1.69
N ARG A 370 4.90 14.62 -2.73
CA ARG A 370 5.70 15.83 -2.93
C ARG A 370 4.84 17.07 -3.13
N ILE A 371 3.82 17.01 -3.98
CA ILE A 371 2.94 18.17 -4.24
C ILE A 371 2.15 18.53 -2.98
N ALA A 372 1.55 17.54 -2.30
CA ALA A 372 0.81 17.78 -1.07
C ALA A 372 1.68 18.40 0.03
N ALA A 373 2.92 17.92 0.16
CA ALA A 373 3.89 18.48 1.12
C ALA A 373 4.27 19.93 0.80
N GLN A 374 4.51 20.28 -0.47
CA GLN A 374 4.78 21.65 -0.88
C GLN A 374 3.61 22.58 -0.57
N VAL A 375 2.37 22.13 -0.90
CA VAL A 375 1.17 22.91 -0.56
C VAL A 375 0.98 23.02 0.95
N ALA A 376 1.32 21.99 1.73
CA ALA A 376 1.27 22.04 3.20
C ALA A 376 2.25 23.10 3.75
N CYS A 377 3.47 23.18 3.21
CA CYS A 377 4.44 24.21 3.59
C CYS A 377 3.91 25.62 3.32
N ASP A 378 3.35 25.87 2.12
CA ASP A 378 2.77 27.15 1.77
C ASP A 378 1.57 27.52 2.65
N ALA A 379 0.68 26.54 2.92
CA ALA A 379 -0.51 26.70 3.75
C ALA A 379 -0.16 27.09 5.19
N ILE A 380 0.84 26.46 5.77
CA ILE A 380 1.33 26.76 7.12
C ILE A 380 1.99 28.12 7.17
N ALA A 381 2.83 28.47 6.19
CA ALA A 381 3.49 29.77 6.10
C ALA A 381 2.47 30.92 5.97
N THR A 382 1.38 30.72 5.24
CA THR A 382 0.31 31.72 5.08
C THR A 382 -0.77 31.64 6.17
N ARG A 383 -0.71 30.63 7.05
CA ARG A 383 -1.71 30.34 8.09
C ARG A 383 -3.12 30.08 7.52
N ASP A 384 -3.19 29.55 6.31
CA ASP A 384 -4.44 29.18 5.65
C ASP A 384 -4.42 27.69 5.29
N VAL A 385 -5.03 26.87 6.16
CA VAL A 385 -5.17 25.43 5.97
C VAL A 385 -6.59 25.03 5.54
N SER A 386 -7.34 25.98 4.98
CA SER A 386 -8.68 25.75 4.45
C SER A 386 -8.65 24.83 3.23
N ALA A 387 -9.76 24.13 2.99
CA ALA A 387 -9.94 23.31 1.79
C ALA A 387 -9.73 24.11 0.51
N ASN A 388 -10.11 25.40 0.50
CA ASN A 388 -9.92 26.30 -0.63
C ASN A 388 -8.43 26.48 -0.97
N PHE A 389 -7.58 26.72 0.04
CA PHE A 389 -6.14 26.85 -0.15
C PHE A 389 -5.52 25.49 -0.53
N LEU A 390 -5.88 24.42 0.19
CA LEU A 390 -5.33 23.09 -0.03
C LEU A 390 -5.74 22.47 -1.38
N ASN A 391 -6.80 22.98 -2.02
CA ASN A 391 -7.22 22.52 -3.36
C ASN A 391 -6.15 22.79 -4.44
N ARG A 392 -5.18 23.67 -4.18
CA ARG A 392 -4.00 23.87 -5.04
C ARG A 392 -3.26 22.54 -5.27
N TYR A 393 -3.26 21.63 -4.28
CA TYR A 393 -2.72 20.29 -4.43
C TYR A 393 -3.51 19.48 -5.48
N ALA A 394 -4.84 19.49 -5.43
CA ALA A 394 -5.67 18.76 -6.38
C ALA A 394 -5.50 19.30 -7.81
N ASP A 395 -5.39 20.62 -7.95
CA ASP A 395 -5.19 21.27 -9.24
C ASP A 395 -3.81 20.95 -9.84
N GLU A 396 -2.75 20.98 -9.02
CA GLU A 396 -1.40 20.65 -9.48
C GLU A 396 -1.24 19.16 -9.80
N TRP A 397 -1.86 18.29 -8.99
CA TRP A 397 -1.95 16.87 -9.31
C TRP A 397 -2.62 16.62 -10.65
N ARG A 398 -3.76 17.28 -10.93
CA ARG A 398 -4.50 17.12 -12.20
C ARG A 398 -3.63 17.53 -13.39
N LYS A 399 -2.88 18.63 -13.28
CA LYS A 399 -1.96 19.09 -14.34
C LYS A 399 -0.79 18.12 -14.55
N THR A 400 -0.22 17.61 -13.49
CA THR A 400 1.02 16.82 -13.54
C THR A 400 0.77 15.36 -13.96
N ARG A 401 -0.25 14.69 -13.40
CA ARG A 401 -0.54 13.27 -13.60
C ARG A 401 -1.99 12.97 -13.93
N GLY A 402 -2.93 13.73 -13.40
CA GLY A 402 -4.36 13.45 -13.49
C GLY A 402 -4.86 13.37 -14.93
N GLY A 403 -4.41 14.25 -15.83
CA GLY A 403 -4.80 14.23 -17.24
C GLY A 403 -4.40 12.92 -17.97
N LYS A 404 -3.24 12.31 -17.62
CA LYS A 404 -2.85 11.00 -18.13
C LYS A 404 -3.79 9.92 -17.57
N MET A 405 -4.10 9.97 -16.29
CA MET A 405 -4.98 9.00 -15.64
C MET A 405 -6.41 9.04 -16.19
N GLU A 406 -6.97 10.24 -16.40
CA GLU A 406 -8.29 10.42 -17.02
C GLU A 406 -8.35 9.82 -18.42
N ARG A 407 -7.33 10.05 -19.24
CA ARG A 407 -7.22 9.46 -20.57
C ARG A 407 -7.16 7.93 -20.50
N ASN A 408 -6.36 7.38 -19.59
CA ASN A 408 -6.20 5.94 -19.40
C ASN A 408 -7.49 5.30 -18.86
N TYR A 409 -8.21 5.99 -17.98
CA TYR A 409 -9.52 5.54 -17.49
C TYR A 409 -10.55 5.48 -18.61
N ARG A 410 -10.68 6.55 -19.42
CA ARG A 410 -11.58 6.56 -20.60
C ARG A 410 -11.24 5.44 -21.59
N LEU A 411 -9.96 5.13 -21.74
CA LEU A 411 -9.54 4.03 -22.60
C LEU A 411 -9.96 2.67 -22.02
N ARG A 412 -9.79 2.47 -20.72
CA ARG A 412 -10.26 1.28 -20.02
C ARG A 412 -11.78 1.09 -20.21
N GLU A 413 -12.57 2.14 -20.06
CA GLU A 413 -14.03 2.12 -20.27
C GLU A 413 -14.43 1.83 -21.74
N LYS A 414 -13.68 2.33 -22.70
CA LYS A 414 -13.92 2.09 -24.12
C LYS A 414 -13.71 0.63 -24.52
N PHE A 415 -12.86 -0.10 -23.82
CA PHE A 415 -12.56 -1.49 -24.05
C PHE A 415 -12.90 -2.34 -22.81
N PRO A 416 -14.22 -2.49 -22.48
CA PRO A 416 -14.61 -3.35 -21.38
C PRO A 416 -14.30 -4.82 -21.69
N PRO A 417 -14.16 -5.69 -20.68
CA PRO A 417 -13.99 -7.13 -20.91
C PRO A 417 -15.18 -7.70 -21.72
N PRO A 418 -14.97 -8.64 -22.66
CA PRO A 418 -13.69 -9.27 -23.05
C PRO A 418 -12.87 -8.52 -24.11
N ARG A 419 -13.15 -7.27 -24.39
CA ARG A 419 -12.54 -6.50 -25.50
C ARG A 419 -11.12 -5.98 -25.18
N ARG A 420 -10.53 -6.33 -24.05
CA ARG A 420 -9.18 -5.87 -23.68
C ARG A 420 -8.04 -6.51 -24.46
N ALA A 421 -8.31 -7.58 -25.21
CA ALA A 421 -7.37 -8.12 -26.18
C ALA A 421 -7.37 -7.39 -27.54
N ASP A 422 -8.17 -6.34 -27.74
CA ASP A 422 -8.15 -5.49 -28.93
C ASP A 422 -6.76 -4.85 -29.09
N GLU A 423 -6.19 -4.89 -30.30
CA GLU A 423 -4.84 -4.40 -30.59
C GLU A 423 -4.63 -2.94 -30.15
N ARG A 424 -5.67 -2.09 -30.27
CA ARG A 424 -5.61 -0.68 -29.85
C ARG A 424 -5.48 -0.53 -28.34
N PHE A 425 -6.16 -1.39 -27.58
CA PHE A 425 -6.02 -1.43 -26.13
C PHE A 425 -4.62 -1.92 -25.73
N VAL A 426 -4.16 -3.01 -26.34
CA VAL A 426 -2.85 -3.60 -26.09
C VAL A 426 -1.73 -2.62 -26.42
N HIS A 427 -1.82 -1.90 -27.54
CA HIS A 427 -0.85 -0.86 -27.90
C HIS A 427 -0.81 0.28 -26.87
N ALA A 428 -1.98 0.76 -26.43
CA ALA A 428 -2.07 1.81 -25.42
C ALA A 428 -1.59 1.33 -24.03
N PHE A 429 -1.87 0.10 -23.67
CA PHE A 429 -1.35 -0.53 -22.45
C PHE A 429 0.19 -0.60 -22.51
N MET A 430 0.77 -1.03 -23.64
CA MET A 430 2.22 -1.06 -23.84
C MET A 430 2.88 0.32 -23.67
N LEU A 431 2.26 1.38 -24.20
CA LEU A 431 2.75 2.75 -24.03
C LEU A 431 2.62 3.26 -22.59
N ALA A 432 1.64 2.77 -21.85
CA ALA A 432 1.44 3.16 -20.45
C ALA A 432 2.36 2.37 -19.49
N ALA A 433 2.76 1.16 -19.88
CA ALA A 433 3.61 0.26 -19.09
C ALA A 433 5.12 0.55 -19.28
N LYS A 434 5.52 1.27 -20.34
CA LYS A 434 6.87 1.83 -20.54
C LYS A 434 7.10 3.05 -19.63
#